data_85ce3ec50ab53e2a12c0244e1de1c7f3
#
_entry.id   85ce3ec50ab53e2a12c0244e1de1c7f3
#
_cell.length_a   1.000
_cell.length_b   1.000
_cell.length_c   1.000
_cell.angle_alpha   90.00
_cell.angle_beta   90.00
_cell.angle_gamma   90.00
#
_symmetry.space_group_name_H-M   'P 1'
#
loop_
_entity.id
_entity.type
_entity.pdbx_description
1 polymer ?
#
loop_
_entity_poly.entity_id
_entity_poly.type
_entity_poly.pdbx_seq_one_letter_code
_entity_poly.pdbx_strand_id
1 'polypeptide(L)'
;MKISVQCYTLRNEFEKDVEGTFKKLKEIGLNYVELAGLYGHSPAEVKKILDANGLKASGTHVGLDRFETGFGGLVEECQTLGIKDVILPWIGEDKYKDGWEKFGASLTPVAEKCEKAGLRFAYH
;
A
#
# COMPACT_ATOMS: atom_id res chain seq x y z
N MET A 1 10.47 -3.01 18.47
CA MET A 1 10.01 -2.00 17.49
C MET A 1 9.96 -2.66 16.13
N LYS A 2 8.91 -2.41 15.34
CA LYS A 2 8.81 -2.90 13.95
C LYS A 2 9.19 -1.73 13.03
N ILE A 3 10.19 -1.95 12.17
CA ILE A 3 10.64 -0.97 11.18
C ILE A 3 10.24 -1.49 9.81
N SER A 4 9.63 -0.64 9.00
CA SER A 4 9.25 -0.92 7.62
C SER A 4 9.86 0.12 6.70
N VAL A 5 10.31 -0.29 5.52
CA VAL A 5 10.72 0.64 4.47
C VAL A 5 9.55 0.87 3.51
N GLN A 6 9.35 2.13 3.14
CA GLN A 6 8.40 2.50 2.10
C GLN A 6 9.03 2.25 0.72
N CYS A 7 8.46 1.32 -0.04
CA CYS A 7 9.05 0.82 -1.29
C CYS A 7 9.15 1.87 -2.40
N TYR A 8 8.35 2.94 -2.38
CA TYR A 8 8.48 4.02 -3.35
C TYR A 8 9.85 4.73 -3.29
N THR A 9 10.48 4.72 -2.11
CA THR A 9 11.85 5.23 -1.95
C THR A 9 12.85 4.49 -2.86
N LEU A 10 12.56 3.22 -3.15
CA LEU A 10 13.40 2.33 -3.97
C LEU A 10 12.77 2.05 -5.35
N ARG A 11 11.87 2.91 -5.82
CA ARG A 11 11.14 2.69 -7.09
C ARG A 11 12.04 2.37 -8.28
N ASN A 12 13.19 3.04 -8.38
CA ASN A 12 14.14 2.82 -9.47
C ASN A 12 14.79 1.43 -9.42
N GLU A 13 14.96 0.86 -8.22
CA GLU A 13 15.49 -0.50 -8.05
C GLU A 13 14.40 -1.54 -8.34
N PHE A 14 13.18 -1.28 -7.89
CA PHE A 14 12.03 -2.14 -8.19
C PHE A 14 11.70 -2.19 -9.69
N GLU A 15 11.90 -1.11 -10.44
CA GLU A 15 11.75 -1.10 -11.90
C GLU A 15 12.74 -2.03 -12.61
N LYS A 16 13.93 -2.24 -12.03
CA LYS A 16 14.97 -3.07 -12.61
C LYS A 16 14.85 -4.54 -12.23
N ASP A 17 14.62 -4.81 -10.95
CA ASP A 17 14.60 -6.16 -10.39
C ASP A 17 13.77 -6.20 -9.10
N VAL A 18 12.53 -6.68 -9.21
CA VAL A 18 11.60 -6.77 -8.08
C VAL A 18 12.07 -7.78 -7.04
N GLU A 19 12.40 -8.99 -7.46
CA GLU A 19 12.80 -10.06 -6.54
C GLU A 19 14.12 -9.75 -5.86
N GLY A 20 15.13 -9.30 -6.62
CA GLY A 20 16.43 -8.92 -6.08
C GLY A 20 16.35 -7.75 -5.11
N THR A 21 15.46 -6.78 -5.34
CA THR A 21 15.25 -5.67 -4.43
C THR A 21 14.66 -6.14 -3.10
N PHE A 22 13.63 -6.99 -3.11
CA PHE A 22 13.10 -7.57 -1.86
C PHE A 22 14.16 -8.41 -1.12
N LYS A 23 14.92 -9.23 -1.84
CA LYS A 23 16.02 -10.00 -1.27
C LYS A 23 17.03 -9.09 -0.57
N LYS A 24 17.43 -7.99 -1.22
CA LYS A 24 18.37 -7.02 -0.67
C LYS A 24 17.83 -6.37 0.61
N LEU A 25 16.54 -6.02 0.65
CA LEU A 25 15.90 -5.49 1.85
C LEU A 25 15.99 -6.47 3.04
N LYS A 26 15.83 -7.76 2.77
CA LYS A 26 15.99 -8.78 3.80
C LYS A 26 17.44 -8.91 4.25
N GLU A 27 18.40 -8.91 3.33
CA GLU A 27 19.84 -9.01 3.63
C GLU A 27 20.33 -7.89 4.55
N ILE A 28 19.79 -6.67 4.41
CA ILE A 28 20.12 -5.54 5.31
C ILE A 28 19.36 -5.56 6.65
N GLY A 29 18.57 -6.60 6.91
CA GLY A 29 17.95 -6.85 8.21
C GLY A 29 16.49 -6.42 8.36
N LEU A 30 15.82 -6.00 7.30
CA LEU A 30 14.41 -5.63 7.36
C LEU A 30 13.51 -6.88 7.39
N ASN A 31 12.39 -6.77 8.08
CA ASN A 31 11.35 -7.79 8.15
C ASN A 31 10.01 -7.30 7.59
N TYR A 32 9.86 -6.00 7.40
CA TYR A 32 8.63 -5.38 6.93
C TYR A 32 8.90 -4.38 5.80
N VAL A 33 7.95 -4.32 4.88
CA VAL A 33 7.94 -3.39 3.76
C VAL A 33 6.55 -2.77 3.64
N GLU A 34 6.48 -1.49 3.28
CA GLU A 34 5.24 -0.82 2.90
C GLU A 34 5.21 -0.74 1.38
N LEU A 35 4.25 -1.41 0.76
CA LEU A 35 4.18 -1.52 -0.69
C LEU A 35 3.74 -0.21 -1.35
N ALA A 36 4.25 0.04 -2.54
CA ALA A 36 3.86 1.13 -3.42
C ALA A 36 3.47 0.59 -4.81
N GLY A 37 2.46 -0.29 -4.82
CA GLY A 37 2.02 -1.02 -5.99
C GLY A 37 2.53 -2.46 -6.01
N LEU A 38 2.22 -3.18 -7.09
CA LEU A 38 2.53 -4.61 -7.26
C LEU A 38 3.61 -4.87 -8.32
N TYR A 39 4.20 -3.83 -8.89
CA TYR A 39 5.34 -3.91 -9.83
C TYR A 39 5.08 -4.81 -11.05
N GLY A 40 3.84 -4.84 -11.56
CA GLY A 40 3.43 -5.69 -12.69
C GLY A 40 3.13 -7.15 -12.34
N HIS A 41 3.21 -7.52 -11.06
CA HIS A 41 2.84 -8.85 -10.57
C HIS A 41 1.40 -8.91 -10.05
N SER A 42 0.85 -10.10 -9.96
CA SER A 42 -0.39 -10.32 -9.21
C SER A 42 -0.14 -10.26 -7.68
N PRO A 43 -1.18 -10.01 -6.87
CA PRO A 43 -1.06 -10.05 -5.40
C PRO A 43 -0.46 -11.39 -4.89
N ALA A 44 -0.86 -12.50 -5.49
CA ALA A 44 -0.34 -13.83 -5.12
C ALA A 44 1.15 -13.99 -5.43
N GLU A 45 1.62 -13.47 -6.56
CA GLU A 45 3.05 -13.48 -6.91
C GLU A 45 3.86 -12.61 -5.95
N VAL A 46 3.40 -11.39 -5.64
CA VAL A 46 4.07 -10.53 -4.65
C VAL A 46 4.10 -11.20 -3.28
N LYS A 47 3.00 -11.83 -2.86
CA LYS A 47 2.94 -12.60 -1.61
C LYS A 47 3.98 -13.70 -1.58
N LYS A 48 4.09 -14.47 -2.66
CA LYS A 48 5.09 -15.55 -2.80
C LYS A 48 6.53 -15.02 -2.70
N ILE A 49 6.83 -13.88 -3.36
CA ILE A 49 8.15 -13.24 -3.30
C ILE A 49 8.47 -12.77 -1.88
N LEU A 50 7.53 -12.13 -1.20
CA LEU A 50 7.69 -11.69 0.18
C LEU A 50 7.94 -12.86 1.12
N ASP A 51 7.14 -13.91 1.02
CA ASP A 51 7.27 -15.11 1.87
C ASP A 51 8.61 -15.82 1.63
N ALA A 52 9.04 -15.97 0.39
CA ALA A 52 10.33 -16.57 0.03
C ALA A 52 11.52 -15.82 0.65
N ASN A 53 11.38 -14.51 0.86
CA ASN A 53 12.40 -13.67 1.49
C ASN A 53 12.16 -13.45 3.00
N GLY A 54 11.13 -14.04 3.61
CA GLY A 54 10.80 -13.82 5.01
C GLY A 54 10.42 -12.37 5.34
N LEU A 55 9.84 -11.66 4.36
CA LEU A 55 9.31 -10.31 4.49
C LEU A 55 7.79 -10.32 4.68
N LYS A 56 7.26 -9.29 5.32
CA LYS A 56 5.82 -9.06 5.47
C LYS A 56 5.47 -7.66 5.01
N ALA A 57 4.37 -7.52 4.30
CA ALA A 57 3.82 -6.21 4.01
C ALA A 57 3.17 -5.62 5.27
N SER A 58 3.57 -4.40 5.64
CA SER A 58 3.00 -3.66 6.76
C SER A 58 1.81 -2.80 6.35
N GLY A 59 1.77 -2.38 5.09
CA GLY A 59 0.74 -1.54 4.49
C GLY A 59 0.97 -1.41 2.99
N THR A 60 0.08 -0.70 2.33
CA THR A 60 0.22 -0.39 0.90
C THR A 60 -0.27 1.02 0.57
N HIS A 61 0.44 1.71 -0.31
CA HIS A 61 -0.02 2.95 -0.93
C HIS A 61 -1.06 2.65 -2.01
N VAL A 62 -2.17 3.36 -1.97
CA VAL A 62 -3.35 3.14 -2.84
C VAL A 62 -3.86 4.47 -3.37
N GLY A 63 -4.03 4.58 -4.67
CA GLY A 63 -4.64 5.76 -5.30
C GLY A 63 -6.12 5.90 -4.92
N LEU A 64 -6.61 7.15 -4.93
CA LEU A 64 -7.99 7.48 -4.53
C LEU A 64 -9.04 6.72 -5.37
N ASP A 65 -8.77 6.52 -6.66
CA ASP A 65 -9.61 5.77 -7.58
C ASP A 65 -9.94 4.35 -7.10
N ARG A 66 -8.96 3.66 -6.50
CA ARG A 66 -9.15 2.31 -5.96
C ARG A 66 -10.13 2.28 -4.77
N PHE A 67 -10.18 3.34 -4.00
CA PHE A 67 -11.17 3.48 -2.93
C PHE A 67 -12.56 3.80 -3.49
N GLU A 68 -12.65 4.57 -4.57
CA GLU A 68 -13.92 5.00 -5.16
C GLU A 68 -14.56 3.91 -6.03
N THR A 69 -13.82 3.31 -6.96
CA THR A 69 -14.35 2.41 -8.00
C THR A 69 -13.81 0.99 -7.97
N GLY A 70 -12.64 0.75 -7.37
CA GLY A 70 -11.95 -0.55 -7.35
C GLY A 70 -11.90 -1.22 -5.99
N PHE A 71 -12.79 -0.86 -5.06
CA PHE A 71 -12.66 -1.23 -3.66
C PHE A 71 -12.71 -2.74 -3.38
N GLY A 72 -13.58 -3.49 -4.07
CA GLY A 72 -13.64 -4.96 -3.91
C GLY A 72 -12.31 -5.64 -4.22
N GLY A 73 -11.69 -5.28 -5.35
CA GLY A 73 -10.37 -5.78 -5.73
C GLY A 73 -9.27 -5.35 -4.76
N LEU A 74 -9.36 -4.15 -4.19
CA LEU A 74 -8.43 -3.70 -3.15
C LEU A 74 -8.54 -4.57 -1.89
N VAL A 75 -9.75 -4.90 -1.46
CA VAL A 75 -9.97 -5.77 -0.28
C VAL A 75 -9.38 -7.16 -0.53
N GLU A 76 -9.62 -7.77 -1.69
CA GLU A 76 -9.07 -9.07 -2.06
C GLU A 76 -7.52 -9.05 -2.12
N GLU A 77 -6.94 -7.99 -2.68
CA GLU A 77 -5.50 -7.76 -2.70
C GLU A 77 -4.92 -7.72 -1.29
N CYS A 78 -5.53 -6.90 -0.42
CA CYS A 78 -5.10 -6.78 0.98
C CYS A 78 -5.22 -8.09 1.74
N GLN A 79 -6.28 -8.86 1.53
CA GLN A 79 -6.46 -10.19 2.12
C GLN A 79 -5.36 -11.16 1.68
N THR A 80 -5.06 -11.19 0.39
CA THR A 80 -4.01 -12.05 -0.18
C THR A 80 -2.64 -11.71 0.40
N LEU A 81 -2.32 -10.42 0.52
CA LEU A 81 -1.03 -9.93 1.02
C LEU A 81 -0.93 -9.90 2.55
N GLY A 82 -2.04 -10.09 3.28
CA GLY A 82 -2.09 -9.98 4.73
C GLY A 82 -1.96 -8.55 5.24
N ILE A 83 -2.36 -7.56 4.44
CA ILE A 83 -2.29 -6.13 4.74
C ILE A 83 -3.59 -5.68 5.41
N LYS A 84 -3.47 -4.81 6.41
CA LYS A 84 -4.60 -4.11 7.03
C LYS A 84 -4.55 -2.60 6.85
N ASP A 85 -3.38 -2.04 6.61
CA ASP A 85 -3.17 -0.59 6.47
C ASP A 85 -3.14 -0.19 5.00
N VAL A 86 -4.10 0.62 4.60
CA VAL A 86 -4.21 1.19 3.26
C VAL A 86 -4.04 2.70 3.34
N ILE A 87 -3.04 3.21 2.62
CA ILE A 87 -2.59 4.59 2.73
C ILE A 87 -2.85 5.31 1.42
N LEU A 88 -3.60 6.41 1.44
CA LEU A 88 -3.71 7.34 0.32
C LEU A 88 -2.48 8.25 0.32
N PRO A 89 -1.52 8.07 -0.61
CA PRO A 89 -0.23 8.75 -0.51
C PRO A 89 -0.23 10.16 -1.08
N TRP A 90 -1.14 10.44 -2.00
CA TRP A 90 -1.15 11.69 -2.76
C TRP A 90 -2.52 11.95 -3.40
N ILE A 91 -2.83 13.22 -3.60
CA ILE A 91 -4.01 13.70 -4.33
C ILE A 91 -3.67 14.88 -5.20
N GLY A 92 -4.43 15.06 -6.29
CA GLY A 92 -4.34 16.26 -7.14
C GLY A 92 -4.88 17.50 -6.44
N GLU A 93 -4.39 18.68 -6.86
CA GLU A 93 -4.82 19.99 -6.33
C GLU A 93 -6.33 20.22 -6.47
N ASP A 94 -6.95 19.67 -7.49
CA ASP A 94 -8.39 19.71 -7.72
C ASP A 94 -9.21 19.15 -6.54
N LYS A 95 -8.65 18.23 -5.75
CA LYS A 95 -9.31 17.57 -4.62
C LYS A 95 -9.36 18.44 -3.36
N TYR A 96 -8.41 19.33 -3.17
CA TYR A 96 -8.32 20.20 -1.98
C TYR A 96 -8.41 21.70 -2.27
N LYS A 97 -8.72 22.07 -3.53
CA LYS A 97 -8.88 23.49 -3.94
C LYS A 97 -9.92 24.27 -3.13
N ASP A 98 -10.94 23.56 -2.60
CA ASP A 98 -11.99 24.13 -1.76
C ASP A 98 -11.65 24.08 -0.26
N GLY A 99 -10.42 23.73 0.10
CA GLY A 99 -9.89 23.67 1.46
C GLY A 99 -9.69 22.26 2.01
N TRP A 100 -8.70 22.12 2.86
CA TRP A 100 -8.31 20.84 3.48
C TRP A 100 -9.39 20.27 4.41
N GLU A 101 -10.16 21.12 5.09
CA GLU A 101 -11.26 20.70 5.95
C GLU A 101 -12.34 19.96 5.15
N LYS A 102 -12.72 20.53 4.01
CA LYS A 102 -13.71 19.92 3.11
C LYS A 102 -13.19 18.60 2.51
N PHE A 103 -11.93 18.60 2.10
CA PHE A 103 -11.29 17.37 1.63
C PHE A 103 -11.25 16.29 2.72
N GLY A 104 -10.81 16.63 3.94
CA GLY A 104 -10.80 15.71 5.07
C GLY A 104 -12.17 15.11 5.36
N ALA A 105 -13.22 15.94 5.34
CA ALA A 105 -14.60 15.46 5.50
C ALA A 105 -15.01 14.48 4.40
N SER A 106 -14.53 14.65 3.15
CA SER A 106 -14.81 13.74 2.04
C SER A 106 -14.17 12.35 2.21
N LEU A 107 -13.14 12.23 3.04
CA LEU A 107 -12.47 10.95 3.32
C LEU A 107 -13.19 10.12 4.40
N THR A 108 -14.11 10.71 5.15
CA THR A 108 -14.86 9.98 6.20
C THR A 108 -15.58 8.74 5.65
N PRO A 109 -16.35 8.81 4.55
CA PRO A 109 -16.98 7.63 3.98
C PRO A 109 -15.99 6.57 3.50
N VAL A 110 -14.81 6.99 3.05
CA VAL A 110 -13.72 6.08 2.63
C VAL A 110 -13.19 5.31 3.85
N ALA A 111 -12.92 6.03 4.96
CA ALA A 111 -12.45 5.42 6.19
C ALA A 111 -13.47 4.43 6.78
N GLU A 112 -14.75 4.80 6.84
CA GLU A 112 -15.83 3.93 7.31
C GLU A 112 -15.99 2.66 6.45
N LYS A 113 -15.85 2.80 5.14
CA LYS A 113 -15.88 1.68 4.19
C LYS A 113 -14.71 0.73 4.40
N CYS A 114 -13.51 1.27 4.62
CA CYS A 114 -12.33 0.48 4.94
C CYS A 114 -12.51 -0.27 6.26
N GLU A 115 -12.98 0.40 7.31
CA GLU A 115 -13.22 -0.21 8.62
C GLU A 115 -14.20 -1.38 8.54
N LYS A 116 -15.32 -1.22 7.83
CA LYS A 116 -16.30 -2.29 7.58
C LYS A 116 -15.70 -3.51 6.86
N ALA A 117 -14.65 -3.29 6.05
CA ALA A 117 -13.92 -4.35 5.36
C ALA A 117 -12.73 -4.90 6.18
N GLY A 118 -12.54 -4.45 7.43
CA GLY A 118 -11.43 -4.86 8.29
C GLY A 118 -10.08 -4.21 7.96
N LEU A 119 -10.11 -3.11 7.18
CA LEU A 119 -8.93 -2.32 6.81
C LEU A 119 -8.86 -1.03 7.64
N ARG A 120 -7.65 -0.51 7.80
CA ARG A 120 -7.39 0.80 8.40
C ARG A 120 -6.96 1.78 7.31
N PHE A 121 -7.70 2.87 7.18
CA PHE A 121 -7.38 3.93 6.23
C PHE A 121 -6.49 4.99 6.85
N ALA A 122 -5.50 5.45 6.09
CA ALA A 122 -4.67 6.60 6.45
C ALA A 122 -4.44 7.49 5.23
N TYR A 123 -4.24 8.78 5.49
CA TYR A 123 -3.77 9.76 4.52
C TYR A 123 -2.33 10.16 4.84
N HIS A 124 -1.48 10.16 3.81
CA HIS A 124 -0.07 10.54 3.92
C HIS A 124 0.14 11.99 3.46
#